data_ba01e45f77a36ff764b36db5e952208c
#
_entry.id   ba01e45f77a36ff764b36db5e952208c
#
_cell.length_a   1.000
_cell.length_b   1.000
_cell.length_c   1.000
_cell.angle_alpha   90.00
_cell.angle_beta   90.00
_cell.angle_gamma   90.00
#
_symmetry.space_group_name_H-M   'P 1'
#
loop_
_entity.id
_entity.type
_entity.pdbx_description
1 polymer ?
#
loop_
_entity_poly.entity_id
_entity_poly.type
_entity_poly.pdbx_seq_one_letter_code
_entity_poly.pdbx_strand_id
1 'polypeptide(L)'
;MIDTLVIFSRQAGGDVKADRELHTPHGTFGITVDEEKQELFLTVQHDNAIVVYKKSAKGTEAPLRVIQGDDTGLADPHGMALNSRQGELYVTNHGSSHSVREAETGVRRRGETPGFPLSRDDAVPGSGKIGPPSITVYARDAKGNARPLRTIQGPSTRMNWPTGIAVDEVRNLIYVANDGGNSVLVFDGAASGDAAPLRVDG
;
A
#
# COMPACT_ATOMS: atom_id res chain seq x y z
N MET A 1 2.28 15.94 -9.40
CA MET A 1 1.94 14.99 -10.49
C MET A 1 0.78 14.14 -10.01
N ILE A 2 -0.15 13.76 -10.86
CA ILE A 2 -1.28 12.87 -10.54
C ILE A 2 -1.19 11.68 -11.48
N ASP A 3 -1.59 10.52 -10.99
CA ASP A 3 -1.75 9.31 -11.79
C ASP A 3 -3.23 9.15 -12.16
N THR A 4 -3.52 8.28 -13.11
CA THR A 4 -4.89 8.00 -13.53
C THR A 4 -5.12 6.50 -13.49
N LEU A 5 -6.07 6.09 -12.67
CA LEU A 5 -6.61 4.73 -12.70
C LEU A 5 -7.67 4.67 -13.80
N VAL A 6 -7.49 3.76 -14.74
CA VAL A 6 -8.43 3.52 -15.84
C VAL A 6 -9.20 2.22 -15.61
N ILE A 7 -10.48 2.24 -15.82
CA ILE A 7 -11.37 1.11 -15.57
C ILE A 7 -12.03 0.71 -16.90
N PHE A 8 -11.92 -0.57 -17.21
CA PHE A 8 -12.51 -1.18 -18.40
C PHE A 8 -13.56 -2.24 -18.01
N SER A 9 -14.51 -2.48 -18.89
CA SER A 9 -15.38 -3.65 -18.80
C SER A 9 -14.55 -4.94 -18.80
N ARG A 10 -15.00 -5.96 -18.05
CA ARG A 10 -14.39 -7.31 -18.09
C ARG A 10 -14.40 -7.95 -19.50
N GLN A 11 -15.25 -7.47 -20.38
CA GLN A 11 -15.37 -7.95 -21.77
C GLN A 11 -14.62 -7.06 -22.75
N ALA A 12 -13.93 -6.01 -22.28
CA ALA A 12 -13.14 -5.12 -23.13
C ALA A 12 -12.03 -5.90 -23.83
N GLY A 13 -11.84 -5.63 -25.12
CA GLY A 13 -10.77 -6.23 -25.92
C GLY A 13 -10.36 -5.30 -27.05
N GLY A 14 -9.09 -5.40 -27.48
CA GLY A 14 -8.53 -4.53 -28.50
C GLY A 14 -8.34 -3.08 -28.05
N ASP A 15 -8.37 -2.17 -29.00
CA ASP A 15 -8.22 -0.72 -28.78
C ASP A 15 -9.58 -0.09 -28.43
N VAL A 16 -9.93 -0.13 -27.15
CA VAL A 16 -11.18 0.42 -26.63
C VAL A 16 -10.93 1.53 -25.63
N LYS A 17 -11.80 2.52 -25.61
CA LYS A 17 -11.77 3.59 -24.63
C LYS A 17 -12.13 3.04 -23.23
N ALA A 18 -11.46 3.53 -22.19
CA ALA A 18 -11.85 3.23 -20.82
C ALA A 18 -13.29 3.68 -20.53
N ASP A 19 -14.02 2.85 -19.78
CA ASP A 19 -15.38 3.18 -19.34
C ASP A 19 -15.37 4.33 -18.32
N ARG A 20 -14.30 4.40 -17.54
CA ARG A 20 -14.16 5.38 -16.45
C ARG A 20 -12.70 5.62 -16.10
N GLU A 21 -12.40 6.82 -15.65
CA GLU A 21 -11.11 7.25 -15.16
C GLU A 21 -11.25 7.85 -13.76
N LEU A 22 -10.28 7.61 -12.90
CA LEU A 22 -10.16 8.20 -11.56
C LEU A 22 -8.76 8.78 -11.42
N HIS A 23 -8.66 10.05 -11.07
CA HIS A 23 -7.39 10.68 -10.75
C HIS A 23 -6.97 10.28 -9.35
N THR A 24 -5.76 9.74 -9.23
CA THR A 24 -5.20 9.22 -7.99
C THR A 24 -3.92 9.97 -7.62
N PRO A 25 -3.46 9.90 -6.36
CA PRO A 25 -2.16 10.41 -6.00
C PRO A 25 -1.05 9.76 -6.83
N HIS A 26 0.05 10.49 -7.03
CA HIS A 26 1.21 9.95 -7.74
C HIS A 26 1.89 8.83 -6.95
N GLY A 27 2.35 7.80 -7.65
CA GLY A 27 2.97 6.63 -7.03
C GLY A 27 1.96 5.63 -6.48
N THR A 28 0.79 5.54 -7.11
CA THR A 28 -0.21 4.50 -6.83
C THR A 28 0.26 3.17 -7.42
N PHE A 29 0.39 2.12 -6.57
CA PHE A 29 0.88 0.80 -6.97
C PHE A 29 -0.14 -0.31 -6.77
N GLY A 30 -0.41 -0.68 -5.53
CA GLY A 30 -1.31 -1.77 -5.21
C GLY A 30 -2.77 -1.35 -5.28
N ILE A 31 -3.60 -2.31 -5.66
CA ILE A 31 -5.04 -2.13 -5.78
C ILE A 31 -5.78 -3.35 -5.23
N THR A 32 -6.80 -3.13 -4.42
CA THR A 32 -7.76 -4.16 -4.03
C THR A 32 -9.16 -3.57 -3.88
N VAL A 33 -10.17 -4.42 -3.93
CA VAL A 33 -11.58 -4.00 -3.91
C VAL A 33 -12.32 -4.77 -2.83
N ASP A 34 -13.07 -4.05 -2.01
CA ASP A 34 -14.10 -4.61 -1.13
C ASP A 34 -15.44 -4.62 -1.86
N GLU A 35 -15.84 -5.80 -2.32
CA GLU A 35 -17.11 -5.95 -3.03
C GLU A 35 -18.32 -5.81 -2.12
N GLU A 36 -18.18 -6.13 -0.83
CA GLU A 36 -19.27 -5.99 0.15
C GLU A 36 -19.54 -4.51 0.45
N LYS A 37 -18.49 -3.74 0.71
CA LYS A 37 -18.61 -2.30 1.04
C LYS A 37 -18.56 -1.39 -0.18
N GLN A 38 -18.31 -1.94 -1.37
CA GLN A 38 -18.14 -1.19 -2.61
C GLN A 38 -17.05 -0.11 -2.48
N GLU A 39 -15.90 -0.51 -1.93
CA GLU A 39 -14.73 0.33 -1.71
C GLU A 39 -13.54 -0.12 -2.55
N LEU A 40 -12.75 0.83 -2.97
CA LEU A 40 -11.51 0.67 -3.73
C LEU A 40 -10.35 1.18 -2.89
N PHE A 41 -9.38 0.32 -2.62
CA PHE A 41 -8.17 0.63 -1.86
C PHE A 41 -6.98 0.73 -2.80
N LEU A 42 -6.15 1.74 -2.60
CA LEU A 42 -4.93 1.98 -3.36
C LEU A 42 -3.77 2.28 -2.41
N THR A 43 -2.62 1.62 -2.60
CA THR A 43 -1.38 2.06 -1.95
C THR A 43 -0.78 3.25 -2.68
N VAL A 44 -0.21 4.19 -1.95
CA VAL A 44 0.53 5.33 -2.47
C VAL A 44 1.94 5.26 -1.91
N GLN A 45 2.87 4.84 -2.75
CA GLN A 45 4.24 4.52 -2.39
C GLN A 45 4.96 5.69 -1.72
N HIS A 46 5.05 6.81 -2.42
CA HIS A 46 5.86 7.95 -1.99
C HIS A 46 5.30 8.66 -0.76
N ASP A 47 4.00 8.57 -0.55
CA ASP A 47 3.32 9.23 0.58
C ASP A 47 3.18 8.30 1.80
N ASN A 48 3.66 7.05 1.71
CA ASN A 48 3.47 6.02 2.73
C ASN A 48 2.01 5.98 3.20
N ALA A 49 1.09 5.85 2.24
CA ALA A 49 -0.34 5.96 2.49
C ALA A 49 -1.15 4.86 1.80
N ILE A 50 -2.35 4.66 2.30
CA ILE A 50 -3.42 3.94 1.62
C ILE A 50 -4.58 4.90 1.47
N VAL A 51 -5.07 5.08 0.25
CA VAL A 51 -6.26 5.89 -0.04
C VAL A 51 -7.42 4.98 -0.39
N VAL A 52 -8.60 5.29 0.13
CA VAL A 52 -9.79 4.49 -0.05
C VAL A 52 -10.86 5.32 -0.71
N TYR A 53 -11.33 4.88 -1.86
CA TYR A 53 -12.39 5.51 -2.63
C TYR A 53 -13.67 4.66 -2.65
N LYS A 54 -14.77 5.25 -3.06
CA LYS A 54 -15.89 4.44 -3.55
C LYS A 54 -15.44 3.64 -4.77
N LYS A 55 -15.86 2.39 -4.90
CA LYS A 55 -15.55 1.58 -6.08
C LYS A 55 -16.03 2.23 -7.37
N SER A 56 -17.11 3.03 -7.29
CA SER A 56 -17.67 3.79 -8.43
C SER A 56 -17.02 5.16 -8.67
N ALA A 57 -16.03 5.56 -7.89
CA ALA A 57 -15.40 6.88 -7.99
C ALA A 57 -14.83 7.17 -9.39
N LYS A 58 -14.86 8.44 -9.80
CA LYS A 58 -14.41 8.90 -11.11
C LYS A 58 -13.88 10.34 -11.06
N GLY A 59 -13.11 10.70 -12.08
CA GLY A 59 -12.56 12.04 -12.24
C GLY A 59 -11.73 12.44 -11.02
N THR A 60 -12.09 13.55 -10.39
CA THR A 60 -11.40 14.12 -9.21
C THR A 60 -12.16 13.89 -7.91
N GLU A 61 -13.00 12.87 -7.83
CA GLU A 61 -13.71 12.56 -6.59
C GLU A 61 -12.71 12.30 -5.45
N ALA A 62 -13.00 12.89 -4.28
CA ALA A 62 -12.15 12.75 -3.10
C ALA A 62 -12.24 11.33 -2.51
N PRO A 63 -11.17 10.83 -1.87
CA PRO A 63 -11.22 9.58 -1.16
C PRO A 63 -12.18 9.65 0.03
N LEU A 64 -12.76 8.52 0.40
CA LEU A 64 -13.58 8.35 1.59
C LEU A 64 -12.76 8.49 2.87
N ARG A 65 -11.55 7.97 2.84
CA ARG A 65 -10.58 8.00 3.95
C ARG A 65 -9.17 7.71 3.46
N VAL A 66 -8.21 8.07 4.30
CA VAL A 66 -6.78 7.81 4.11
C VAL A 66 -6.24 7.14 5.36
N ILE A 67 -5.33 6.17 5.21
CA ILE A 67 -4.48 5.63 6.27
C ILE A 67 -3.08 6.18 6.00
N GLN A 68 -2.59 7.04 6.91
CA GLN A 68 -1.30 7.69 6.79
C GLN A 68 -0.85 8.23 8.15
N GLY A 69 0.42 8.19 8.44
CA GLY A 69 1.03 8.74 9.66
C GLY A 69 2.09 7.82 10.25
N ASP A 70 2.84 8.32 11.23
CA ASP A 70 4.03 7.65 11.78
C ASP A 70 3.74 6.32 12.48
N ASP A 71 2.54 6.16 13.03
CA ASP A 71 2.14 4.93 13.73
C ASP A 71 1.66 3.83 12.78
N THR A 72 1.45 4.15 11.50
CA THR A 72 0.90 3.16 10.55
C THR A 72 1.87 2.03 10.23
N GLY A 73 3.17 2.28 10.33
CA GLY A 73 4.20 1.32 9.90
C GLY A 73 4.28 1.14 8.38
N LEU A 74 3.58 1.98 7.60
CA LEU A 74 3.73 2.01 6.14
C LEU A 74 5.10 2.57 5.77
N ALA A 75 5.83 1.84 4.95
CA ALA A 75 7.17 2.18 4.51
C ALA A 75 7.37 1.68 3.07
N ASP A 76 7.12 2.55 2.12
CA ASP A 76 7.13 2.21 0.69
C ASP A 76 6.14 1.07 0.39
N PRO A 77 4.81 1.31 0.61
CA PRO A 77 3.80 0.28 0.45
C PRO A 77 3.55 -0.04 -1.04
N HIS A 78 3.53 -1.34 -1.34
CA HIS A 78 3.33 -1.84 -2.72
C HIS A 78 2.03 -2.62 -2.88
N GLY A 79 2.10 -3.94 -2.78
CA GLY A 79 0.94 -4.80 -2.94
C GLY A 79 -0.02 -4.75 -1.76
N MET A 80 -1.29 -5.02 -2.01
CA MET A 80 -2.28 -5.19 -0.96
C MET A 80 -3.31 -6.26 -1.32
N ALA A 81 -3.85 -6.90 -0.30
CA ALA A 81 -4.94 -7.86 -0.41
C ALA A 81 -5.92 -7.70 0.75
N LEU A 82 -7.18 -7.91 0.49
CA LEU A 82 -8.24 -7.89 1.49
C LEU A 82 -8.69 -9.32 1.82
N ASN A 83 -8.74 -9.65 3.11
CA ASN A 83 -9.47 -10.80 3.62
C ASN A 83 -10.86 -10.31 4.06
N SER A 84 -11.85 -10.50 3.22
CA SER A 84 -13.21 -10.01 3.47
C SER A 84 -13.88 -10.72 4.66
N ARG A 85 -13.54 -12.00 4.89
CA ARG A 85 -14.08 -12.79 5.99
C ARG A 85 -13.62 -12.31 7.36
N GLN A 86 -12.35 -11.91 7.46
CA GLN A 86 -11.77 -11.39 8.70
C GLN A 86 -11.87 -9.87 8.81
N GLY A 87 -12.17 -9.19 7.69
CA GLY A 87 -12.17 -7.73 7.63
C GLY A 87 -10.77 -7.15 7.78
N GLU A 88 -9.76 -7.80 7.21
CA GLU A 88 -8.37 -7.43 7.34
C GLU A 88 -7.72 -7.07 5.99
N LEU A 89 -6.97 -6.00 5.99
CA LEU A 89 -6.21 -5.49 4.85
C LEU A 89 -4.72 -5.75 5.07
N TYR A 90 -4.11 -6.52 4.19
CA TYR A 90 -2.70 -6.87 4.20
C TYR A 90 -1.93 -6.03 3.19
N VAL A 91 -0.79 -5.48 3.59
CA VAL A 91 0.01 -4.58 2.76
C VAL A 91 1.48 -4.94 2.85
N THR A 92 2.11 -5.15 1.69
CA THR A 92 3.58 -5.32 1.61
C THR A 92 4.26 -3.97 1.64
N ASN A 93 5.35 -3.87 2.39
CA ASN A 93 6.21 -2.69 2.48
C ASN A 93 7.65 -3.08 2.14
N HIS A 94 8.30 -2.30 1.27
CA HIS A 94 9.73 -2.50 0.95
C HIS A 94 10.67 -2.10 2.10
N GLY A 95 10.19 -1.20 2.99
CA GLY A 95 10.94 -0.73 4.13
C GLY A 95 11.68 0.59 3.92
N SER A 96 11.71 1.14 2.71
CA SER A 96 12.22 2.48 2.51
C SER A 96 11.15 3.50 2.94
N SER A 97 11.50 4.40 3.83
CA SER A 97 10.65 5.53 4.17
C SER A 97 11.42 6.82 4.02
N HIS A 98 10.87 7.75 3.27
CA HIS A 98 11.28 9.13 3.33
C HIS A 98 10.59 9.77 4.54
N SER A 99 11.37 10.37 5.45
CA SER A 99 10.77 11.15 6.52
C SER A 99 10.05 12.32 5.86
N VAL A 100 8.73 12.29 5.85
CA VAL A 100 7.94 13.50 5.62
C VAL A 100 8.26 14.41 6.81
N ARG A 101 9.10 15.42 6.61
CA ARG A 101 9.17 16.51 7.58
C ARG A 101 7.78 17.17 7.53
N GLU A 102 6.98 16.97 8.56
CA GLU A 102 5.92 17.91 8.83
C GLU A 102 6.53 19.29 8.78
N ALA A 103 5.87 20.19 8.04
CA ALA A 103 6.31 21.58 7.95
C ALA A 103 6.09 22.26 9.33
N GLU A 104 6.96 21.92 10.30
CA GLU A 104 6.97 22.52 11.63
C GLU A 104 7.23 24.03 11.61
N THR A 105 7.56 24.60 10.47
CA THR A 105 8.02 25.99 10.43
C THR A 105 7.14 26.94 9.62
N GLY A 106 6.01 26.52 9.06
CA GLY A 106 5.09 27.45 8.36
C GLY A 106 5.71 28.23 7.19
N VAL A 107 6.95 28.03 6.84
CA VAL A 107 7.63 28.70 5.73
C VAL A 107 7.46 27.87 4.48
N ARG A 108 6.43 28.20 3.69
CA ARG A 108 6.27 27.67 2.34
C ARG A 108 7.31 28.29 1.42
N ARG A 109 8.08 27.46 0.73
CA ARG A 109 8.90 27.92 -0.40
C ARG A 109 7.99 28.23 -1.59
N ARG A 110 8.31 29.29 -2.33
CA ARG A 110 7.53 29.75 -3.48
C ARG A 110 7.50 28.65 -4.55
N GLY A 111 6.31 28.06 -4.77
CA GLY A 111 6.10 27.02 -5.79
C GLY A 111 5.67 25.65 -5.23
N GLU A 112 5.62 25.48 -3.91
CA GLU A 112 5.16 24.21 -3.30
C GLU A 112 3.64 24.09 -3.39
N THR A 113 3.21 22.94 -3.92
CA THR A 113 1.78 22.56 -3.90
C THR A 113 1.49 21.90 -2.56
N PRO A 114 0.39 22.25 -1.86
CA PRO A 114 0.02 21.61 -0.60
C PRO A 114 -0.15 20.10 -0.78
N GLY A 115 0.49 19.31 0.07
CA GLY A 115 0.30 17.86 0.15
C GLY A 115 1.20 17.02 -0.74
N PHE A 116 2.25 17.58 -1.33
CA PHE A 116 3.25 16.78 -2.06
C PHE A 116 4.51 16.56 -1.22
N PRO A 117 5.13 15.37 -1.35
CA PRO A 117 6.43 15.11 -0.72
C PRO A 117 7.46 16.13 -1.21
N LEU A 118 8.48 16.32 -0.39
CA LEU A 118 9.61 17.19 -0.68
C LEU A 118 10.10 16.99 -2.11
N SER A 119 10.45 18.08 -2.80
CA SER A 119 11.11 17.99 -4.09
C SER A 119 12.43 17.20 -3.94
N ARG A 120 12.92 16.60 -5.02
CA ARG A 120 14.23 15.92 -5.02
C ARG A 120 15.35 16.79 -4.43
N ASP A 121 15.21 18.10 -4.53
CA ASP A 121 16.19 19.09 -4.08
C ASP A 121 16.14 19.30 -2.55
N ASP A 122 15.05 18.90 -1.91
CA ASP A 122 14.88 18.96 -0.46
C ASP A 122 15.27 17.65 0.25
N ALA A 123 15.52 16.59 -0.50
CA ALA A 123 16.02 15.34 0.04
C ALA A 123 17.48 15.50 0.46
N VAL A 124 17.72 15.59 1.75
CA VAL A 124 19.08 15.51 2.27
C VAL A 124 19.61 14.09 2.01
N PRO A 125 20.72 13.92 1.28
CA PRO A 125 21.30 12.59 1.06
C PRO A 125 21.48 11.87 2.40
N GLY A 126 20.88 10.67 2.52
CA GLY A 126 20.91 9.88 3.75
C GLY A 126 19.76 10.15 4.75
N SER A 127 18.82 11.04 4.43
CA SER A 127 17.65 11.28 5.29
C SER A 127 16.55 10.21 5.16
N GLY A 128 16.62 9.33 4.19
CA GLY A 128 15.74 8.17 4.05
C GLY A 128 16.06 7.11 5.11
N LYS A 129 15.04 6.59 5.79
CA LYS A 129 15.18 5.40 6.62
C LYS A 129 14.95 4.18 5.73
N ILE A 130 15.91 3.26 5.71
CA ILE A 130 15.73 1.93 5.13
C ILE A 130 15.53 1.00 6.31
N GLY A 131 14.28 0.58 6.53
CA GLY A 131 13.93 -0.45 7.49
C GLY A 131 13.85 -1.82 6.80
N PRO A 132 13.75 -2.90 7.58
CA PRO A 132 13.49 -4.21 6.99
C PRO A 132 12.11 -4.23 6.33
N PRO A 133 11.95 -5.02 5.24
CA PRO A 133 10.66 -5.20 4.59
C PRO A 133 9.65 -5.83 5.57
N SER A 134 8.36 -5.55 5.35
CA SER A 134 7.31 -6.03 6.23
C SER A 134 6.00 -6.28 5.51
N ILE A 135 5.10 -6.98 6.20
CA ILE A 135 3.68 -6.99 5.91
C ILE A 135 2.98 -6.35 7.10
N THR A 136 2.25 -5.27 6.86
CA THR A 136 1.37 -4.65 7.86
C THR A 136 -0.07 -5.05 7.63
N VAL A 137 -0.81 -5.32 8.70
CA VAL A 137 -2.20 -5.77 8.62
C VAL A 137 -3.09 -4.77 9.36
N TYR A 138 -4.12 -4.27 8.71
CA TYR A 138 -5.05 -3.30 9.27
C TYR A 138 -6.46 -3.85 9.30
N ALA A 139 -7.31 -3.29 10.17
CA ALA A 139 -8.75 -3.41 10.01
C ALA A 139 -9.18 -2.76 8.69
N ARG A 140 -10.10 -3.37 7.95
CA ARG A 140 -10.56 -2.85 6.63
C ARG A 140 -11.18 -1.45 6.69
N ASP A 141 -11.64 -1.03 7.88
CA ASP A 141 -12.20 0.30 8.13
C ASP A 141 -11.20 1.29 8.77
N ALA A 142 -9.91 0.91 8.86
CA ALA A 142 -8.86 1.76 9.39
C ALA A 142 -8.78 3.11 8.65
N LYS A 143 -8.39 4.15 9.39
CA LYS A 143 -8.26 5.53 8.89
C LYS A 143 -7.26 6.34 9.70
N GLY A 144 -6.73 7.41 9.10
CA GLY A 144 -5.79 8.32 9.76
C GLY A 144 -4.51 7.60 10.15
N ASN A 145 -3.92 7.97 11.27
CA ASN A 145 -2.70 7.38 11.82
C ASN A 145 -2.98 6.05 12.55
N ALA A 146 -3.70 5.12 11.88
CA ALA A 146 -4.08 3.85 12.46
C ALA A 146 -2.88 2.91 12.58
N ARG A 147 -2.66 2.38 13.78
CA ARG A 147 -1.68 1.32 14.01
C ARG A 147 -2.13 0.02 13.36
N PRO A 148 -1.20 -0.77 12.78
CA PRO A 148 -1.54 -2.10 12.29
C PRO A 148 -2.01 -2.99 13.46
N LEU A 149 -2.93 -3.90 13.18
CA LEU A 149 -3.36 -4.96 14.09
C LEU A 149 -2.17 -5.88 14.42
N ARG A 150 -1.34 -6.12 13.42
CA ARG A 150 -0.08 -6.87 13.52
C ARG A 150 0.86 -6.54 12.38
N THR A 151 2.13 -6.83 12.57
CA THR A 151 3.18 -6.69 11.56
C THR A 151 3.98 -7.98 11.50
N ILE A 152 4.24 -8.47 10.29
CA ILE A 152 5.18 -9.56 10.02
C ILE A 152 6.46 -8.93 9.52
N GLN A 153 7.55 -9.06 10.28
CA GLN A 153 8.82 -8.41 9.99
C GLN A 153 9.95 -9.09 10.77
N GLY A 154 11.08 -9.27 10.13
CA GLY A 154 12.29 -9.80 10.76
C GLY A 154 13.06 -10.73 9.84
N PRO A 155 14.28 -11.15 10.23
CA PRO A 155 15.16 -11.96 9.39
C PRO A 155 14.59 -13.36 9.08
N SER A 156 13.82 -13.95 9.99
CA SER A 156 13.21 -15.27 9.78
C SER A 156 12.11 -15.25 8.70
N THR A 157 11.53 -14.08 8.41
CA THR A 157 10.50 -13.93 7.38
C THR A 157 11.02 -14.21 5.97
N ARG A 158 12.33 -14.07 5.75
CA ARG A 158 13.01 -14.21 4.44
C ARG A 158 12.50 -13.22 3.37
N MET A 159 11.76 -12.20 3.76
CA MET A 159 11.30 -11.16 2.84
C MET A 159 12.48 -10.36 2.32
N ASN A 160 12.51 -10.18 1.00
CA ASN A 160 13.44 -9.31 0.30
C ASN A 160 12.69 -8.65 -0.86
N TRP A 161 12.37 -7.38 -0.73
CA TRP A 161 11.62 -6.62 -1.73
C TRP A 161 10.24 -7.23 -2.04
N PRO A 162 9.34 -7.41 -1.06
CA PRO A 162 8.03 -8.02 -1.26
C PRO A 162 7.11 -7.07 -2.04
N THR A 163 6.68 -7.47 -3.23
CA THR A 163 5.88 -6.62 -4.13
C THR A 163 4.40 -6.97 -4.10
N GLY A 164 4.02 -8.11 -4.64
CA GLY A 164 2.63 -8.56 -4.71
C GLY A 164 2.22 -9.37 -3.49
N ILE A 165 0.93 -9.34 -3.16
CA ILE A 165 0.35 -10.13 -2.08
C ILE A 165 -1.05 -10.62 -2.46
N ALA A 166 -1.38 -11.83 -2.06
CA ALA A 166 -2.71 -12.41 -2.19
C ALA A 166 -3.08 -13.18 -0.91
N VAL A 167 -4.36 -13.32 -0.65
CA VAL A 167 -4.88 -14.02 0.52
C VAL A 167 -5.82 -15.15 0.10
N ASP A 168 -5.59 -16.35 0.61
CA ASP A 168 -6.57 -17.44 0.58
C ASP A 168 -7.43 -17.33 1.85
N GLU A 169 -8.61 -16.77 1.70
CA GLU A 169 -9.55 -16.55 2.81
C GLU A 169 -10.09 -17.87 3.41
N VAL A 170 -10.05 -18.96 2.65
CA VAL A 170 -10.56 -20.26 3.10
C VAL A 170 -9.54 -20.98 3.97
N ARG A 171 -8.27 -20.95 3.54
CA ARG A 171 -7.17 -21.59 4.26
C ARG A 171 -6.47 -20.66 5.23
N ASN A 172 -6.83 -19.38 5.20
CA ASN A 172 -6.17 -18.31 5.95
C ASN A 172 -4.65 -18.28 5.70
N LEU A 173 -4.28 -18.19 4.42
CA LEU A 173 -2.88 -18.13 3.99
C LEU A 173 -2.60 -16.82 3.26
N ILE A 174 -1.39 -16.30 3.46
CA ILE A 174 -0.86 -15.14 2.77
C ILE A 174 0.21 -15.60 1.79
N TYR A 175 0.09 -15.22 0.53
CA TYR A 175 1.07 -15.46 -0.54
C TYR A 175 1.73 -14.14 -0.89
N VAL A 176 3.05 -14.11 -0.88
CA VAL A 176 3.84 -12.89 -1.14
C VAL A 176 4.81 -13.13 -2.28
N ALA A 177 4.73 -12.32 -3.31
CA ALA A 177 5.76 -12.24 -4.34
C ALA A 177 7.00 -11.56 -3.75
N ASN A 178 8.04 -12.34 -3.51
CA ASN A 178 9.29 -11.92 -2.89
C ASN A 178 10.32 -11.62 -3.99
N ASP A 179 10.21 -10.46 -4.61
CA ASP A 179 10.89 -10.11 -5.87
C ASP A 179 12.41 -10.21 -5.73
N GLY A 180 13.01 -9.56 -4.74
CA GLY A 180 14.45 -9.62 -4.49
C GLY A 180 14.94 -10.99 -4.01
N GLY A 181 14.04 -11.89 -3.62
CA GLY A 181 14.34 -13.28 -3.24
C GLY A 181 14.00 -14.30 -4.31
N ASN A 182 13.51 -13.89 -5.49
CA ASN A 182 13.07 -14.77 -6.59
C ASN A 182 12.19 -15.93 -6.13
N SER A 183 11.20 -15.65 -5.27
CA SER A 183 10.40 -16.68 -4.63
C SER A 183 9.00 -16.20 -4.30
N VAL A 184 8.11 -17.14 -4.02
CA VAL A 184 6.83 -16.88 -3.36
C VAL A 184 6.92 -17.38 -1.92
N LEU A 185 6.67 -16.50 -0.98
CA LEU A 185 6.59 -16.85 0.44
C LEU A 185 5.13 -17.08 0.84
N VAL A 186 4.88 -18.13 1.60
CA VAL A 186 3.55 -18.44 2.10
C VAL A 186 3.57 -18.36 3.62
N PHE A 187 2.73 -17.49 4.19
CA PHE A 187 2.58 -17.34 5.64
C PHE A 187 1.20 -17.77 6.11
N ASP A 188 1.09 -18.11 7.38
CA ASP A 188 -0.20 -18.18 8.06
C ASP A 188 -0.83 -16.78 8.12
N GLY A 189 -2.13 -16.66 7.89
CA GLY A 189 -2.86 -15.38 7.96
C GLY A 189 -2.80 -14.73 9.34
N ALA A 190 -2.58 -15.49 10.41
CA ALA A 190 -2.41 -14.98 11.77
C ALA A 190 -0.94 -14.68 12.13
N ALA A 191 0.02 -14.87 11.21
CA ALA A 191 1.43 -14.62 11.46
C ALA A 191 1.70 -13.20 11.97
N SER A 192 2.67 -13.05 12.86
CA SER A 192 3.08 -11.78 13.46
C SER A 192 4.55 -11.84 13.88
N GLY A 193 5.20 -10.67 13.97
CA GLY A 193 6.61 -10.57 14.35
C GLY A 193 7.54 -11.24 13.34
N ASP A 194 8.62 -11.82 13.82
CA ASP A 194 9.63 -12.51 13.01
C ASP A 194 9.20 -13.95 12.63
N ALA A 195 8.00 -14.09 12.09
CA ALA A 195 7.46 -15.38 11.69
C ALA A 195 8.14 -15.90 10.42
N ALA A 196 8.63 -17.15 10.48
CA ALA A 196 9.10 -17.83 9.28
C ALA A 196 7.93 -18.20 8.35
N PRO A 197 8.12 -18.16 7.01
CA PRO A 197 7.11 -18.66 6.10
C PRO A 197 6.88 -20.15 6.28
N LEU A 198 5.64 -20.59 6.11
CA LEU A 198 5.26 -22.01 6.10
C LEU A 198 5.86 -22.75 4.90
N ARG A 199 6.03 -22.02 3.79
CA ARG A 199 6.58 -22.55 2.55
C ARG A 199 7.26 -21.43 1.75
N VAL A 200 8.26 -21.82 0.99
CA VAL A 200 8.99 -20.98 0.03
C VAL A 200 9.03 -21.74 -1.29
N ASP A 201 8.46 -21.13 -2.31
CA ASP A 201 8.40 -21.67 -3.68
C ASP A 201 9.24 -20.76 -4.61
N GLY A 202 10.24 -21.30 -5.31
CA GLY A 202 11.14 -20.55 -6.19
C GLY A 202 12.39 -21.32 -6.49
#